data_b04ecb4d37ae42084cc0cde2e14fdee9
#
_entry.id   b04ecb4d37ae42084cc0cde2e14fdee9
#
_cell.length_a   1.000
_cell.length_b   1.000
_cell.length_c   1.000
_cell.angle_alpha   90.00
_cell.angle_beta   90.00
_cell.angle_gamma   90.00
#
_symmetry.space_group_name_H-M   'P 1'
#
loop_
_entity.id
_entity.type
_entity.pdbx_description
1 polymer ?
#
loop_
_entity_poly.entity_id
_entity_poly.type
_entity_poly.pdbx_seq_one_letter_code
_entity_poly.pdbx_strand_id
1 'polypeptide(L)'
;MNVKYYTILLAILIFNIQNLIFSQCKISPTSFCDHKVVLDDENKLLPWYTEGNAYDHFLHIRWDFIKNKMPNAPGPAPRSNYPQFYFYASFTENDGKIEPVMWMNDPGEKVNMLFESARLYYAYTGDSSVMEIAKDYMDYTLEHGISPSDFAWPNFPYTAVNPGETEFKGFNKAGFALHEVHVDHAGELGYAYYRMYLYTGDKKYLQAATNVADVLAKNVRKGSATQSVWPYRVLMSTGEITSEYGANWTGCFMLLDNLIKEGVGNVRAYERARELARDFLLEFPLKTGYWTDGHTDTAINSNTYKSNLSASNFKLGIFDYPELDPNWKTNMPKLIKWTEDNFVHKSAIMNAEDYGIGLTLEEANGIPLEPSTIWGANIVGEQDIYFPKMDYMTARYAAECARWYAVSGDESYKEKAFRALNFVTYCNDDSGMAFESPFSNGVSPWWGDCYGEAPRMFYQAFAGIPEWAPAGENHILYSEGIITDVLYDNNRVQYLATNSAGIDYLRLTFKPVKITENSTKLKLRGNLDKEGYTLRSLGNGDYAVNIKRSGKGRIIIEGL
;
A
#
# COMPACT_ATOMS: atom_id res chain seq x y z
N MET A 1 -33.10 -28.44 -0.64
CA MET A 1 -33.34 -27.86 0.70
C MET A 1 -32.93 -26.38 0.66
N ASN A 2 -33.80 -25.55 1.03
CA ASN A 2 -34.18 -24.21 0.72
C ASN A 2 -33.08 -23.11 0.65
N VAL A 3 -32.88 -22.52 -0.53
CA VAL A 3 -32.20 -21.23 -0.80
C VAL A 3 -32.75 -20.08 0.07
N LYS A 4 -34.02 -20.16 0.50
CA LYS A 4 -34.66 -19.18 1.40
C LYS A 4 -34.01 -19.08 2.80
N TYR A 5 -33.35 -20.12 3.29
CA TYR A 5 -32.69 -20.06 4.61
C TYR A 5 -31.36 -19.30 4.59
N TYR A 6 -30.63 -19.35 3.49
CA TYR A 6 -29.37 -18.60 3.35
C TYR A 6 -29.58 -17.09 3.19
N THR A 7 -30.64 -16.71 2.47
CA THR A 7 -31.01 -15.29 2.32
C THR A 7 -31.47 -14.67 3.65
N ILE A 8 -32.14 -15.47 4.51
CA ILE A 8 -32.57 -15.01 5.82
C ILE A 8 -31.40 -14.94 6.81
N LEU A 9 -30.44 -15.87 6.74
CA LEU A 9 -29.24 -15.82 7.59
C LEU A 9 -28.31 -14.67 7.19
N LEU A 10 -28.16 -14.40 5.89
CA LEU A 10 -27.39 -13.25 5.41
C LEU A 10 -28.06 -11.92 5.78
N ALA A 11 -29.39 -11.84 5.67
CA ALA A 11 -30.16 -10.67 6.11
C ALA A 11 -30.10 -10.48 7.63
N ILE A 12 -30.07 -11.55 8.42
CA ILE A 12 -29.94 -11.48 9.89
C ILE A 12 -28.49 -11.11 10.29
N LEU A 13 -27.49 -11.56 9.55
CA LEU A 13 -26.10 -11.13 9.78
C LEU A 13 -25.91 -9.64 9.45
N ILE A 14 -26.46 -9.20 8.33
CA ILE A 14 -26.47 -7.78 7.93
C ILE A 14 -27.29 -6.94 8.92
N PHE A 15 -28.43 -7.45 9.41
CA PHE A 15 -29.27 -6.74 10.40
C PHE A 15 -28.66 -6.69 11.80
N ASN A 16 -27.83 -7.66 12.20
CA ASN A 16 -27.13 -7.60 13.48
C ASN A 16 -25.88 -6.73 13.46
N ILE A 17 -25.29 -6.51 12.27
CA ILE A 17 -24.22 -5.50 12.08
C ILE A 17 -24.82 -4.08 12.14
N GLN A 18 -26.06 -3.89 11.69
CA GLN A 18 -26.78 -2.60 11.75
C GLN A 18 -27.18 -2.15 13.16
N ASN A 19 -27.09 -3.00 14.18
CA ASN A 19 -27.40 -2.65 15.58
C ASN A 19 -26.16 -2.39 16.45
N LEU A 20 -24.95 -2.42 15.89
CA LEU A 20 -23.84 -1.71 16.50
C LEU A 20 -24.18 -0.22 16.42
N ILE A 21 -24.27 0.43 17.55
CA ILE A 21 -24.61 1.85 17.67
C ILE A 21 -23.48 2.65 17.03
N PHE A 22 -23.63 2.92 15.73
CA PHE A 22 -22.76 3.85 15.04
C PHE A 22 -23.12 5.25 15.53
N SER A 23 -22.19 5.94 16.13
CA SER A 23 -22.33 7.36 16.35
C SER A 23 -22.52 8.01 14.98
N GLN A 24 -23.72 8.50 14.69
CA GLN A 24 -24.00 9.15 13.41
C GLN A 24 -23.23 10.48 13.35
N CYS A 25 -22.22 10.51 12.51
CA CYS A 25 -21.54 11.74 12.19
C CYS A 25 -22.51 12.72 11.50
N LYS A 26 -22.57 13.94 11.98
CA LYS A 26 -23.31 15.01 11.30
C LYS A 26 -22.43 15.64 10.23
N ILE A 27 -22.45 15.08 9.06
CA ILE A 27 -21.76 15.66 7.91
C ILE A 27 -22.46 16.95 7.51
N SER A 28 -21.68 18.00 7.35
CA SER A 28 -22.17 19.30 6.91
C SER A 28 -21.35 19.80 5.70
N PRO A 29 -21.83 20.80 4.96
CA PRO A 29 -21.07 21.41 3.88
C PRO A 29 -19.71 22.00 4.30
N THR A 30 -19.46 22.12 5.60
CA THR A 30 -18.26 22.74 6.15
C THR A 30 -17.45 21.82 7.05
N SER A 31 -17.85 20.55 7.22
CA SER A 31 -17.11 19.57 8.01
C SER A 31 -17.31 18.15 7.50
N PHE A 32 -16.25 17.40 7.47
CA PHE A 32 -16.28 15.95 7.53
C PHE A 32 -16.62 15.50 8.97
N CYS A 33 -16.53 14.20 9.26
CA CYS A 33 -16.88 13.70 10.58
C CYS A 33 -16.06 14.36 11.70
N ASP A 34 -14.75 14.39 11.54
CA ASP A 34 -13.83 14.79 12.61
C ASP A 34 -13.20 16.15 12.37
N HIS A 35 -13.10 16.58 11.12
CA HIS A 35 -12.40 17.79 10.77
C HIS A 35 -13.25 18.77 9.98
N LYS A 36 -13.05 20.06 10.28
CA LYS A 36 -13.60 21.14 9.48
C LYS A 36 -12.95 21.16 8.10
N VAL A 37 -13.77 21.27 7.06
CA VAL A 37 -13.28 21.40 5.68
C VAL A 37 -12.59 22.75 5.49
N VAL A 38 -11.37 22.71 4.94
CA VAL A 38 -10.56 23.88 4.59
C VAL A 38 -10.46 23.97 3.08
N LEU A 39 -10.78 25.13 2.53
CA LEU A 39 -10.76 25.38 1.09
C LEU A 39 -9.85 26.55 0.76
N ASP A 40 -9.27 26.55 -0.44
CA ASP A 40 -8.57 27.70 -0.99
C ASP A 40 -9.54 28.74 -1.61
N ASP A 41 -8.99 29.80 -2.20
CA ASP A 41 -9.75 30.88 -2.82
C ASP A 41 -10.56 30.44 -4.06
N GLU A 42 -10.23 29.26 -4.63
CA GLU A 42 -10.96 28.62 -5.73
C GLU A 42 -12.01 27.59 -5.26
N ASN A 43 -12.27 27.54 -3.95
CA ASN A 43 -13.13 26.54 -3.30
C ASN A 43 -12.66 25.08 -3.52
N LYS A 44 -11.36 24.87 -3.60
CA LYS A 44 -10.77 23.53 -3.69
C LYS A 44 -10.15 23.11 -2.35
N LEU A 45 -10.17 21.79 -2.10
CA LEU A 45 -9.77 21.19 -0.84
C LEU A 45 -8.30 21.45 -0.51
N LEU A 46 -8.05 22.00 0.68
CA LEU A 46 -6.77 22.05 1.37
C LEU A 46 -6.73 20.99 2.48
N PRO A 47 -5.56 20.64 3.02
CA PRO A 47 -5.49 19.70 4.15
C PRO A 47 -6.15 20.32 5.40
N TRP A 48 -6.70 19.48 6.27
CA TRP A 48 -7.36 19.98 7.48
C TRP A 48 -6.40 20.65 8.47
N TYR A 49 -5.16 20.14 8.56
CA TYR A 49 -4.12 20.69 9.41
C TYR A 49 -3.46 21.89 8.73
N THR A 50 -3.64 23.07 9.28
CA THR A 50 -3.24 24.33 8.61
C THR A 50 -2.03 25.00 9.22
N GLU A 51 -1.43 24.42 10.28
CA GLU A 51 -0.25 24.98 10.96
C GLU A 51 1.07 24.78 10.19
N GLY A 52 0.99 24.26 8.97
CA GLY A 52 2.11 23.90 8.11
C GLY A 52 2.49 22.42 8.22
N ASN A 53 3.22 21.92 7.21
CA ASN A 53 3.69 20.54 7.16
C ASN A 53 2.57 19.48 7.34
N ALA A 54 1.39 19.71 6.76
CA ALA A 54 0.21 18.85 6.96
C ALA A 54 0.46 17.38 6.63
N TYR A 55 1.24 17.10 5.60
CA TYR A 55 1.54 15.72 5.20
C TYR A 55 2.49 15.03 6.17
N ASP A 56 3.46 15.75 6.67
CA ASP A 56 4.36 15.28 7.72
C ASP A 56 3.59 14.99 9.02
N HIS A 57 2.72 15.93 9.42
CA HIS A 57 1.82 15.74 10.55
C HIS A 57 0.98 14.47 10.40
N PHE A 58 0.36 14.24 9.24
CA PHE A 58 -0.41 13.03 8.94
C PHE A 58 0.43 11.76 9.12
N LEU A 59 1.67 11.74 8.63
CA LEU A 59 2.56 10.58 8.78
C LEU A 59 2.90 10.30 10.24
N HIS A 60 3.18 11.35 11.01
CA HIS A 60 3.54 11.21 12.42
C HIS A 60 2.38 10.73 13.29
N ILE A 61 1.16 11.27 13.12
CA ILE A 61 0.01 10.83 13.93
C ILE A 61 -0.43 9.40 13.59
N ARG A 62 -0.33 8.96 12.32
CA ARG A 62 -0.60 7.58 11.91
C ARG A 62 0.37 6.60 12.56
N TRP A 63 1.65 6.89 12.54
CA TRP A 63 2.65 6.05 13.19
C TRP A 63 2.58 6.13 14.71
N ASP A 64 2.22 7.28 15.29
CA ASP A 64 1.97 7.39 16.72
C ASP A 64 0.79 6.49 17.15
N PHE A 65 -0.28 6.45 16.35
CA PHE A 65 -1.40 5.54 16.61
C PHE A 65 -0.95 4.08 16.62
N ILE A 66 -0.24 3.63 15.59
CA ILE A 66 0.24 2.24 15.48
C ILE A 66 1.15 1.88 16.66
N LYS A 67 2.06 2.77 17.03
CA LYS A 67 3.08 2.54 18.06
C LYS A 67 2.53 2.59 19.48
N ASN A 68 1.64 3.53 19.75
CA ASN A 68 1.35 3.96 21.12
C ASN A 68 -0.12 3.85 21.52
N LYS A 69 -1.05 3.76 20.56
CA LYS A 69 -2.50 3.83 20.82
C LYS A 69 -3.26 2.60 20.36
N MET A 70 -2.81 1.94 19.28
CA MET A 70 -3.45 0.72 18.80
C MET A 70 -3.43 -0.35 19.89
N PRO A 71 -4.59 -0.92 20.28
CA PRO A 71 -4.64 -1.89 21.36
C PRO A 71 -3.95 -3.19 20.98
N ASN A 72 -3.24 -3.78 21.95
CA ASN A 72 -2.66 -5.10 21.80
C ASN A 72 -3.75 -6.17 21.95
N ALA A 73 -3.68 -7.22 21.13
CA ALA A 73 -4.60 -8.33 21.26
C ALA A 73 -4.46 -9.02 22.63
N PRO A 74 -5.57 -9.33 23.31
CA PRO A 74 -5.54 -10.23 24.45
C PRO A 74 -5.33 -11.65 23.90
N GLY A 75 -4.37 -12.35 24.40
CA GLY A 75 -4.38 -13.73 24.07
C GLY A 75 -3.07 -14.42 23.98
N PRO A 76 -3.00 -15.69 23.59
CA PRO A 76 -1.80 -16.50 23.67
C PRO A 76 -0.71 -16.11 22.65
N ALA A 77 -0.78 -14.91 22.08
CA ALA A 77 0.33 -14.39 21.32
C ALA A 77 1.59 -14.49 22.19
N PRO A 78 2.66 -15.12 21.72
CA PRO A 78 3.87 -15.31 22.51
C PRO A 78 4.55 -14.00 22.91
N ARG A 79 4.01 -12.86 22.48
CA ARG A 79 4.49 -11.52 22.75
C ARG A 79 3.34 -10.65 23.24
N SER A 80 3.36 -10.29 24.51
CA SER A 80 2.36 -9.45 25.16
C SER A 80 2.25 -8.03 24.58
N ASN A 81 3.15 -7.63 23.68
CA ASN A 81 3.22 -6.30 23.08
C ASN A 81 2.84 -6.31 21.59
N TYR A 82 2.29 -7.40 21.09
CA TYR A 82 1.99 -7.57 19.67
C TYR A 82 0.64 -6.92 19.33
N PRO A 83 0.55 -5.92 18.46
CA PRO A 83 -0.71 -5.31 18.07
C PRO A 83 -1.46 -6.21 17.08
N GLN A 84 -1.82 -7.42 17.49
CA GLN A 84 -2.44 -8.47 16.69
C GLN A 84 -3.71 -8.00 15.97
N PHE A 85 -4.41 -7.01 16.48
CA PHE A 85 -5.59 -6.44 15.87
C PHE A 85 -5.33 -5.78 14.51
N TYR A 86 -4.09 -5.46 14.17
CA TYR A 86 -3.76 -4.95 12.86
C TYR A 86 -4.17 -5.90 11.72
N PHE A 87 -4.13 -7.20 11.93
CA PHE A 87 -4.43 -8.19 10.89
C PHE A 87 -5.91 -8.24 10.50
N TYR A 88 -6.83 -7.97 11.43
CA TYR A 88 -8.24 -8.26 11.25
C TYR A 88 -9.18 -7.34 12.06
N ALA A 89 -8.77 -6.11 12.34
CA ALA A 89 -9.59 -5.18 13.07
C ALA A 89 -9.56 -3.79 12.42
N SER A 90 -10.70 -3.12 12.51
CA SER A 90 -10.80 -1.68 12.53
C SER A 90 -10.92 -1.22 13.99
N PHE A 91 -10.96 0.10 14.23
CA PHE A 91 -11.00 0.62 15.58
C PHE A 91 -12.12 1.64 15.71
N THR A 92 -12.67 1.75 16.92
CA THR A 92 -13.63 2.78 17.31
C THR A 92 -13.23 3.36 18.63
N GLU A 93 -13.62 4.58 18.90
CA GLU A 93 -13.43 5.22 20.18
C GLU A 93 -14.77 5.31 20.93
N ASN A 94 -14.80 4.77 22.16
CA ASN A 94 -15.92 4.84 23.06
C ASN A 94 -15.45 5.38 24.41
N ASP A 95 -15.98 6.53 24.81
CA ASP A 95 -15.65 7.18 26.09
C ASP A 95 -14.12 7.34 26.34
N GLY A 96 -13.38 7.71 25.28
CA GLY A 96 -11.92 7.89 25.34
C GLY A 96 -11.11 6.59 25.32
N LYS A 97 -11.75 5.45 25.05
CA LYS A 97 -11.10 4.16 24.92
C LYS A 97 -11.17 3.65 23.49
N ILE A 98 -10.01 3.33 22.92
CA ILE A 98 -9.92 2.72 21.59
C ILE A 98 -10.21 1.22 21.72
N GLU A 99 -11.20 0.75 20.97
CA GLU A 99 -11.66 -0.64 20.96
C GLU A 99 -11.58 -1.23 19.54
N PRO A 100 -11.10 -2.49 19.40
CA PRO A 100 -11.05 -3.12 18.10
C PRO A 100 -12.43 -3.61 17.66
N VAL A 101 -12.75 -3.38 16.40
CA VAL A 101 -13.88 -4.00 15.70
C VAL A 101 -13.32 -5.13 14.83
N MET A 102 -13.59 -6.36 15.26
CA MET A 102 -13.02 -7.55 14.63
C MET A 102 -13.64 -7.80 13.26
N TRP A 103 -12.79 -7.95 12.26
CA TRP A 103 -13.17 -8.27 10.90
C TRP A 103 -12.28 -9.38 10.33
N MET A 104 -12.83 -10.18 9.43
CA MET A 104 -12.07 -11.18 8.70
C MET A 104 -11.18 -10.49 7.66
N ASN A 105 -9.90 -10.84 7.62
CA ASN A 105 -8.98 -10.10 6.77
C ASN A 105 -7.89 -10.96 6.15
N ASP A 106 -7.18 -10.36 5.21
CA ASP A 106 -6.05 -10.91 4.51
C ASP A 106 -4.72 -10.32 5.05
N PRO A 107 -4.09 -10.97 6.04
CA PRO A 107 -2.85 -10.48 6.61
C PRO A 107 -1.66 -10.55 5.64
N GLY A 108 -1.74 -11.33 4.57
CA GLY A 108 -0.65 -11.45 3.60
C GLY A 108 -0.31 -10.11 2.95
N GLU A 109 -1.32 -9.40 2.47
CA GLU A 109 -1.19 -8.08 1.89
C GLU A 109 -0.85 -7.02 2.95
N LYS A 110 -1.57 -7.03 4.09
CA LYS A 110 -1.39 -6.03 5.16
C LYS A 110 0.01 -6.01 5.74
N VAL A 111 0.63 -7.16 5.93
CA VAL A 111 2.02 -7.24 6.41
C VAL A 111 2.99 -6.59 5.44
N ASN A 112 2.78 -6.79 4.12
CA ASN A 112 3.59 -6.11 3.10
C ASN A 112 3.38 -4.58 3.14
N MET A 113 2.13 -4.11 3.22
CA MET A 113 1.80 -2.68 3.31
C MET A 113 2.44 -2.03 4.54
N LEU A 114 2.33 -2.67 5.70
CA LEU A 114 2.93 -2.18 6.94
C LEU A 114 4.47 -2.11 6.84
N PHE A 115 5.09 -3.17 6.34
CA PHE A 115 6.54 -3.20 6.17
C PHE A 115 7.03 -2.11 5.22
N GLU A 116 6.37 -1.91 4.09
CA GLU A 116 6.72 -0.87 3.13
C GLU A 116 6.57 0.54 3.74
N SER A 117 5.52 0.77 4.52
CA SER A 117 5.35 2.01 5.27
C SER A 117 6.42 2.19 6.34
N ALA A 118 6.71 1.15 7.14
CA ALA A 118 7.70 1.19 8.21
C ALA A 118 9.11 1.52 7.69
N ARG A 119 9.55 0.85 6.62
CA ARG A 119 10.89 1.10 6.05
C ARG A 119 11.06 2.52 5.52
N LEU A 120 9.98 3.10 4.96
CA LEU A 120 10.00 4.46 4.45
C LEU A 120 9.95 5.49 5.58
N TYR A 121 9.13 5.24 6.61
CA TYR A 121 9.11 6.07 7.81
C TYR A 121 10.46 6.04 8.54
N TYR A 122 11.07 4.85 8.66
CA TYR A 122 12.42 4.74 9.23
C TYR A 122 13.45 5.53 8.42
N ALA A 123 13.44 5.40 7.10
CA ALA A 123 14.35 6.17 6.25
C ALA A 123 14.12 7.69 6.40
N TYR A 124 12.86 8.10 6.51
CA TYR A 124 12.44 9.49 6.60
C TYR A 124 12.79 10.14 7.95
N THR A 125 12.58 9.41 9.07
CA THR A 125 12.72 9.93 10.43
C THR A 125 14.00 9.48 11.16
N GLY A 126 14.56 8.33 10.79
CA GLY A 126 15.57 7.61 11.58
C GLY A 126 15.00 6.77 12.73
N ASP A 127 13.67 6.72 12.91
CA ASP A 127 13.03 5.94 13.98
C ASP A 127 12.95 4.44 13.62
N SER A 128 13.91 3.66 14.08
CA SER A 128 13.97 2.22 13.84
C SER A 128 12.92 1.40 14.60
N SER A 129 12.22 1.98 15.58
CA SER A 129 11.21 1.24 16.38
C SER A 129 10.04 0.71 15.55
N VAL A 130 9.71 1.41 14.45
CA VAL A 130 8.67 0.97 13.52
C VAL A 130 9.05 -0.31 12.78
N MET A 131 10.34 -0.55 12.56
CA MET A 131 10.82 -1.76 11.90
C MET A 131 10.72 -2.99 12.81
N GLU A 132 10.82 -2.81 14.13
CA GLU A 132 10.60 -3.90 15.09
C GLU A 132 9.14 -4.37 15.06
N ILE A 133 8.18 -3.42 14.92
CA ILE A 133 6.76 -3.74 14.76
C ILE A 133 6.55 -4.57 13.48
N ALA A 134 7.05 -4.10 12.33
CA ALA A 134 6.92 -4.82 11.06
C ALA A 134 7.59 -6.21 11.11
N LYS A 135 8.74 -6.32 11.78
CA LYS A 135 9.45 -7.58 11.99
C LYS A 135 8.63 -8.55 12.84
N ASP A 136 8.00 -8.09 13.90
CA ASP A 136 7.17 -8.93 14.76
C ASP A 136 5.98 -9.53 14.00
N TYR A 137 5.33 -8.74 13.12
CA TYR A 137 4.28 -9.25 12.24
C TYR A 137 4.80 -10.31 11.25
N MET A 138 5.97 -10.09 10.64
CA MET A 138 6.57 -11.07 9.73
C MET A 138 6.97 -12.36 10.46
N ASP A 139 7.54 -12.25 11.66
CA ASP A 139 7.87 -13.41 12.49
C ASP A 139 6.61 -14.21 12.82
N TYR A 140 5.52 -13.53 13.17
CA TYR A 140 4.25 -14.18 13.46
C TYR A 140 3.70 -14.95 12.24
N THR A 141 3.77 -14.37 11.04
CA THR A 141 3.34 -15.08 9.82
C THR A 141 4.21 -16.30 9.53
N LEU A 142 5.50 -16.25 9.79
CA LEU A 142 6.40 -17.39 9.63
C LEU A 142 6.15 -18.50 10.68
N GLU A 143 5.78 -18.14 11.89
CA GLU A 143 5.53 -19.09 12.98
C GLU A 143 4.14 -19.77 12.85
N HIS A 144 3.13 -19.04 12.36
CA HIS A 144 1.73 -19.46 12.41
C HIS A 144 1.03 -19.53 11.05
N GLY A 145 1.66 -19.07 9.99
CA GLY A 145 1.01 -18.85 8.70
C GLY A 145 1.70 -19.54 7.51
N ILE A 146 2.41 -20.64 7.71
CA ILE A 146 3.10 -21.36 6.63
C ILE A 146 2.47 -22.75 6.42
N SER A 147 2.23 -23.13 5.17
CA SER A 147 1.67 -24.44 4.84
C SER A 147 2.65 -25.58 5.13
N PRO A 148 2.16 -26.78 5.51
CA PRO A 148 2.97 -27.96 5.70
C PRO A 148 3.79 -28.34 4.46
N SER A 149 4.94 -28.99 4.69
CA SER A 149 5.88 -29.38 3.62
C SER A 149 5.38 -30.53 2.72
N ASP A 150 4.35 -31.24 3.11
CA ASP A 150 3.69 -32.32 2.37
C ASP A 150 2.49 -31.85 1.52
N PHE A 151 2.15 -30.55 1.57
CA PHE A 151 1.10 -29.98 0.73
C PHE A 151 1.55 -29.87 -0.75
N ALA A 152 0.60 -29.78 -1.66
CA ALA A 152 0.87 -29.54 -3.08
C ALA A 152 1.58 -28.18 -3.32
N TRP A 153 1.26 -27.17 -2.48
CA TRP A 153 1.93 -25.88 -2.35
C TRP A 153 2.64 -25.82 -0.98
N PRO A 154 3.85 -26.39 -0.86
CA PRO A 154 4.54 -26.58 0.42
C PRO A 154 5.27 -25.31 0.85
N ASN A 155 5.36 -25.09 2.17
CA ASN A 155 6.08 -23.97 2.77
C ASN A 155 5.69 -22.60 2.18
N PHE A 156 4.42 -22.48 1.81
CA PHE A 156 3.84 -21.29 1.19
C PHE A 156 2.98 -20.54 2.21
N PRO A 157 3.02 -19.19 2.25
CA PRO A 157 2.29 -18.45 3.28
C PRO A 157 0.78 -18.48 3.04
N TYR A 158 0.04 -18.64 4.12
CA TYR A 158 -1.39 -18.36 4.16
C TYR A 158 -1.63 -16.86 4.14
N THR A 159 -2.73 -16.44 3.54
CA THR A 159 -3.11 -15.04 3.43
C THR A 159 -4.38 -14.70 4.21
N ALA A 160 -5.22 -15.67 4.58
CA ALA A 160 -6.46 -15.42 5.29
C ALA A 160 -6.44 -15.95 6.73
N VAL A 161 -7.09 -15.20 7.64
CA VAL A 161 -7.24 -15.52 9.05
C VAL A 161 -8.63 -15.16 9.55
N ASN A 162 -9.18 -15.97 10.47
CA ASN A 162 -10.40 -15.62 11.20
C ASN A 162 -10.07 -14.73 12.41
N PRO A 163 -10.96 -13.79 12.76
CA PRO A 163 -10.81 -12.97 13.95
C PRO A 163 -10.63 -13.81 15.22
N GLY A 164 -9.60 -13.49 16.01
CA GLY A 164 -9.30 -14.18 17.26
C GLY A 164 -8.57 -15.52 17.12
N GLU A 165 -8.33 -16.01 15.91
CA GLU A 165 -7.49 -17.18 15.68
C GLU A 165 -6.01 -16.80 15.66
N THR A 166 -5.16 -17.72 16.12
CA THR A 166 -3.71 -17.53 16.16
C THR A 166 -3.00 -18.24 15.03
N GLU A 167 -3.63 -19.22 14.39
CA GLU A 167 -3.13 -19.97 13.26
C GLU A 167 -3.83 -19.53 11.98
N PHE A 168 -3.07 -19.23 10.95
CA PHE A 168 -3.60 -18.90 9.63
C PHE A 168 -3.77 -20.19 8.84
N LYS A 169 -5.01 -20.51 8.47
CA LYS A 169 -5.37 -21.76 7.81
C LYS A 169 -6.09 -21.56 6.47
N GLY A 170 -6.12 -20.34 5.98
CA GLY A 170 -6.83 -19.99 4.77
C GLY A 170 -8.34 -19.87 4.94
N PHE A 171 -8.90 -20.42 6.00
CA PHE A 171 -10.33 -20.35 6.26
C PHE A 171 -10.73 -19.00 6.81
N ASN A 172 -11.74 -18.38 6.19
CA ASN A 172 -12.47 -17.27 6.78
C ASN A 172 -13.97 -17.49 6.58
N LYS A 173 -14.79 -16.90 7.47
CA LYS A 173 -16.24 -17.08 7.46
C LYS A 173 -16.92 -16.40 6.25
N ALA A 174 -16.22 -15.55 5.53
CA ALA A 174 -16.78 -14.80 4.40
C ALA A 174 -16.63 -15.51 3.05
N GLY A 175 -15.78 -16.54 2.92
CA GLY A 175 -15.75 -17.25 1.64
C GLY A 175 -14.48 -17.98 1.26
N PHE A 176 -13.46 -18.04 2.14
CA PHE A 176 -12.31 -18.90 1.91
C PHE A 176 -12.58 -20.33 2.40
N ALA A 177 -12.12 -21.30 1.64
CA ALA A 177 -12.05 -22.67 2.10
C ALA A 177 -10.85 -22.88 3.04
N LEU A 178 -10.91 -23.93 3.84
CA LEU A 178 -9.76 -24.36 4.62
C LEU A 178 -8.58 -24.68 3.68
N HIS A 179 -7.41 -24.15 4.01
CA HIS A 179 -6.17 -24.24 3.21
C HIS A 179 -6.19 -23.47 1.87
N GLU A 180 -7.17 -22.61 1.66
CA GLU A 180 -7.19 -21.72 0.50
C GLU A 180 -6.25 -20.52 0.69
N VAL A 181 -5.65 -20.06 -0.40
CA VAL A 181 -4.72 -18.91 -0.40
C VAL A 181 -4.94 -18.03 -1.62
N HIS A 182 -4.76 -16.72 -1.47
CA HIS A 182 -4.53 -15.78 -2.55
C HIS A 182 -3.07 -15.85 -2.98
N VAL A 183 -2.82 -16.23 -4.21
CA VAL A 183 -1.45 -16.47 -4.70
C VAL A 183 -0.68 -15.16 -4.89
N ASP A 184 -1.34 -14.10 -5.32
CA ASP A 184 -0.76 -12.78 -5.50
C ASP A 184 -0.31 -12.15 -4.16
N HIS A 185 -1.16 -12.18 -3.13
CA HIS A 185 -0.82 -11.68 -1.78
C HIS A 185 0.29 -12.51 -1.13
N ALA A 186 0.30 -13.82 -1.35
CA ALA A 186 1.42 -14.65 -0.92
C ALA A 186 2.73 -14.27 -1.63
N GLY A 187 2.67 -13.90 -2.92
CA GLY A 187 3.80 -13.37 -3.68
C GLY A 187 4.30 -12.04 -3.15
N GLU A 188 3.41 -11.12 -2.80
CA GLU A 188 3.74 -9.84 -2.16
C GLU A 188 4.40 -10.04 -0.78
N LEU A 189 3.87 -10.96 0.02
CA LEU A 189 4.47 -11.33 1.30
C LEU A 189 5.86 -11.96 1.11
N GLY A 190 6.04 -12.79 0.09
CA GLY A 190 7.35 -13.33 -0.29
C GLY A 190 8.37 -12.23 -0.64
N TYR A 191 7.92 -11.18 -1.36
CA TYR A 191 8.73 -10.01 -1.63
C TYR A 191 9.08 -9.23 -0.35
N ALA A 192 8.13 -9.07 0.57
CA ALA A 192 8.36 -8.45 1.86
C ALA A 192 9.37 -9.24 2.72
N TYR A 193 9.32 -10.57 2.72
CA TYR A 193 10.33 -11.42 3.38
C TYR A 193 11.73 -11.19 2.80
N TYR A 194 11.86 -11.14 1.47
CA TYR A 194 13.16 -10.83 0.86
C TYR A 194 13.70 -9.48 1.32
N ARG A 195 12.87 -8.45 1.37
CA ARG A 195 13.25 -7.11 1.82
C ARG A 195 13.55 -7.05 3.32
N MET A 196 12.86 -7.84 4.15
CA MET A 196 13.20 -7.99 5.57
C MET A 196 14.54 -8.69 5.75
N TYR A 197 14.90 -9.66 4.90
CA TYR A 197 16.24 -10.21 4.86
C TYR A 197 17.30 -9.13 4.57
N LEU A 198 17.04 -8.24 3.63
CA LEU A 198 17.96 -7.13 3.32
C LEU A 198 18.12 -6.17 4.51
N TYR A 199 17.07 -6.00 5.32
CA TYR A 199 17.11 -5.16 6.51
C TYR A 199 17.87 -5.83 7.67
N THR A 200 17.56 -7.11 7.97
CA THR A 200 18.04 -7.80 9.17
C THR A 200 19.30 -8.63 8.94
N GLY A 201 19.54 -9.11 7.73
CA GLY A 201 20.53 -10.15 7.42
C GLY A 201 20.11 -11.57 7.86
N ASP A 202 18.93 -11.75 8.47
CA ASP A 202 18.47 -13.04 8.97
C ASP A 202 18.00 -13.94 7.82
N LYS A 203 18.69 -15.08 7.66
CA LYS A 203 18.47 -16.04 6.58
C LYS A 203 17.09 -16.71 6.61
N LYS A 204 16.37 -16.69 7.73
CA LYS A 204 15.01 -17.24 7.79
C LYS A 204 14.06 -16.54 6.79
N TYR A 205 14.20 -15.22 6.65
CA TYR A 205 13.40 -14.45 5.70
C TYR A 205 13.81 -14.72 4.25
N LEU A 206 15.10 -14.89 3.98
CA LEU A 206 15.56 -15.29 2.64
C LEU A 206 15.04 -16.68 2.27
N GLN A 207 15.05 -17.63 3.22
CA GLN A 207 14.49 -18.97 3.01
C GLN A 207 12.98 -18.89 2.73
N ALA A 208 12.24 -18.09 3.48
CA ALA A 208 10.80 -17.88 3.25
C ALA A 208 10.54 -17.30 1.85
N ALA A 209 11.29 -16.28 1.46
CA ALA A 209 11.18 -15.67 0.13
C ALA A 209 11.48 -16.67 -1.00
N THR A 210 12.53 -17.49 -0.84
CA THR A 210 12.89 -18.52 -1.84
C THR A 210 11.85 -19.63 -1.89
N ASN A 211 11.27 -20.05 -0.77
CA ASN A 211 10.19 -21.04 -0.74
C ASN A 211 8.98 -20.54 -1.56
N VAL A 212 8.58 -19.28 -1.38
CA VAL A 212 7.50 -18.67 -2.19
C VAL A 212 7.87 -18.68 -3.68
N ALA A 213 9.06 -18.22 -4.02
CA ALA A 213 9.53 -18.15 -5.40
C ALA A 213 9.61 -19.53 -6.08
N ASP A 214 10.06 -20.56 -5.35
CA ASP A 214 10.12 -21.94 -5.86
C ASP A 214 8.73 -22.49 -6.18
N VAL A 215 7.76 -22.25 -5.29
CA VAL A 215 6.38 -22.67 -5.49
C VAL A 215 5.74 -21.92 -6.66
N LEU A 216 5.94 -20.60 -6.77
CA LEU A 216 5.49 -19.81 -7.91
C LEU A 216 6.11 -20.31 -9.22
N ALA A 217 7.42 -20.52 -9.26
CA ALA A 217 8.12 -20.98 -10.46
C ALA A 217 7.70 -22.40 -10.90
N LYS A 218 7.40 -23.28 -9.93
CA LYS A 218 6.88 -24.64 -10.20
C LYS A 218 5.50 -24.61 -10.84
N ASN A 219 4.63 -23.69 -10.42
CA ASN A 219 3.21 -23.67 -10.78
C ASN A 219 2.86 -22.61 -11.84
N VAL A 220 3.86 -21.91 -12.42
CA VAL A 220 3.62 -20.89 -13.45
C VAL A 220 3.09 -21.50 -14.75
N ARG A 221 2.09 -20.85 -15.34
CA ARG A 221 1.45 -21.20 -16.63
C ARG A 221 1.67 -20.09 -17.65
N LYS A 222 1.38 -20.35 -18.91
CA LYS A 222 1.49 -19.32 -19.96
C LYS A 222 0.50 -18.17 -19.77
N GLY A 223 -0.67 -18.45 -19.20
CA GLY A 223 -1.77 -17.49 -19.13
C GLY A 223 -2.52 -17.31 -20.46
N SER A 224 -3.72 -16.74 -20.36
CA SER A 224 -4.62 -16.41 -21.47
C SER A 224 -5.60 -15.32 -21.04
N ALA A 225 -6.55 -14.95 -21.88
CA ALA A 225 -7.60 -14.00 -21.56
C ALA A 225 -8.56 -14.47 -20.42
N THR A 226 -8.59 -15.77 -20.12
CA THR A 226 -9.47 -16.36 -19.11
C THR A 226 -8.73 -17.14 -18.02
N GLN A 227 -7.41 -17.22 -18.12
CA GLN A 227 -6.58 -17.95 -17.18
C GLN A 227 -5.28 -17.19 -16.96
N SER A 228 -5.03 -16.72 -15.77
CA SER A 228 -3.79 -16.00 -15.45
C SER A 228 -2.60 -16.95 -15.28
N VAL A 229 -1.41 -16.39 -15.20
CA VAL A 229 -0.13 -17.12 -15.07
C VAL A 229 -0.06 -17.96 -13.79
N TRP A 230 -0.74 -17.55 -12.76
CA TRP A 230 -1.06 -18.34 -11.58
C TRP A 230 -2.56 -18.29 -11.33
N PRO A 231 -3.16 -19.28 -10.66
CA PRO A 231 -4.53 -19.15 -10.20
C PRO A 231 -4.62 -18.00 -9.20
N TYR A 232 -5.75 -17.30 -9.20
CA TYR A 232 -6.00 -16.27 -8.19
C TYR A 232 -6.11 -16.92 -6.80
N ARG A 233 -6.87 -18.03 -6.70
CA ARG A 233 -6.99 -18.82 -5.46
C ARG A 233 -6.72 -20.31 -5.71
N VAL A 234 -6.09 -20.93 -4.71
CA VAL A 234 -5.77 -22.36 -4.75
C VAL A 234 -5.89 -22.99 -3.35
N LEU A 235 -6.33 -24.23 -3.28
CA LEU A 235 -6.22 -25.06 -2.08
C LEU A 235 -4.78 -25.59 -1.98
N MET A 236 -3.99 -25.07 -1.07
CA MET A 236 -2.56 -25.44 -0.95
C MET A 236 -2.35 -26.92 -0.64
N SER A 237 -3.28 -27.57 0.08
CA SER A 237 -3.19 -28.97 0.44
C SER A 237 -3.24 -29.91 -0.75
N THR A 238 -4.08 -29.62 -1.74
CA THR A 238 -4.33 -30.48 -2.91
C THR A 238 -3.83 -29.92 -4.22
N GLY A 239 -3.64 -28.58 -4.31
CA GLY A 239 -3.37 -27.87 -5.56
C GLY A 239 -4.63 -27.61 -6.40
N GLU A 240 -5.82 -27.87 -5.86
CA GLU A 240 -7.09 -27.57 -6.54
C GLU A 240 -7.25 -26.06 -6.72
N ILE A 241 -7.58 -25.64 -7.93
CA ILE A 241 -7.79 -24.25 -8.29
C ILE A 241 -9.25 -23.89 -8.00
N THR A 242 -9.46 -22.92 -7.11
CA THR A 242 -10.79 -22.43 -6.72
C THR A 242 -11.17 -21.14 -7.44
N SER A 243 -10.17 -20.37 -7.92
CA SER A 243 -10.39 -19.23 -8.80
C SER A 243 -9.24 -19.08 -9.80
N GLU A 244 -9.58 -18.97 -11.10
CA GLU A 244 -8.61 -19.08 -12.20
C GLU A 244 -7.89 -17.80 -12.53
N TYR A 245 -8.55 -16.64 -12.48
CA TYR A 245 -8.04 -15.39 -13.04
C TYR A 245 -7.81 -14.34 -11.98
N GLY A 246 -6.64 -13.72 -12.05
CA GLY A 246 -6.27 -12.51 -11.34
C GLY A 246 -5.28 -11.69 -12.17
N ALA A 247 -5.14 -10.41 -11.89
CA ALA A 247 -4.24 -9.49 -12.58
C ALA A 247 -3.19 -8.82 -11.67
N ASN A 248 -3.17 -9.15 -10.38
CA ASN A 248 -2.27 -8.56 -9.39
C ASN A 248 -0.93 -9.34 -9.28
N TRP A 249 -0.17 -9.43 -10.36
CA TRP A 249 1.07 -10.23 -10.38
C TRP A 249 2.36 -9.40 -10.21
N THR A 250 2.24 -8.11 -9.98
CA THR A 250 3.40 -7.21 -9.84
C THR A 250 4.29 -7.59 -8.65
N GLY A 251 3.71 -7.94 -7.49
CA GLY A 251 4.48 -8.40 -6.33
C GLY A 251 5.25 -9.69 -6.59
N CYS A 252 4.63 -10.66 -7.28
CA CYS A 252 5.31 -11.88 -7.72
C CYS A 252 6.47 -11.59 -8.68
N PHE A 253 6.26 -10.68 -9.65
CA PHE A 253 7.33 -10.23 -10.56
C PHE A 253 8.51 -9.64 -9.78
N MET A 254 8.25 -8.73 -8.83
CA MET A 254 9.29 -8.08 -8.03
C MET A 254 10.08 -9.08 -7.19
N LEU A 255 9.41 -10.03 -6.54
CA LEU A 255 10.08 -11.10 -5.80
C LEU A 255 11.07 -11.87 -6.67
N LEU A 256 10.58 -12.38 -7.81
CA LEU A 256 11.39 -13.17 -8.73
C LEU A 256 12.56 -12.36 -9.30
N ASP A 257 12.30 -11.13 -9.72
CA ASP A 257 13.32 -10.24 -10.31
C ASP A 257 14.46 -9.93 -9.33
N ASN A 258 14.13 -9.67 -8.06
CA ASN A 258 15.15 -9.42 -7.04
C ASN A 258 15.99 -10.66 -6.72
N LEU A 259 15.38 -11.83 -6.59
CA LEU A 259 16.12 -13.08 -6.36
C LEU A 259 17.02 -13.43 -7.55
N ILE A 260 16.58 -13.17 -8.78
CA ILE A 260 17.41 -13.32 -10.00
C ILE A 260 18.62 -12.37 -9.94
N LYS A 261 18.40 -11.09 -9.65
CA LYS A 261 19.47 -10.07 -9.57
C LYS A 261 20.51 -10.40 -8.50
N GLU A 262 20.10 -11.04 -7.40
CA GLU A 262 21.01 -11.50 -6.32
C GLU A 262 21.62 -12.89 -6.61
N GLY A 263 21.18 -13.60 -7.63
CA GLY A 263 21.66 -14.94 -7.96
C GLY A 263 21.26 -16.01 -6.94
N VAL A 264 20.11 -15.85 -6.29
CA VAL A 264 19.64 -16.71 -5.19
C VAL A 264 18.52 -17.64 -5.68
N GLY A 265 18.54 -18.90 -5.23
CA GLY A 265 17.54 -19.91 -5.54
C GLY A 265 17.65 -20.46 -6.97
N ASN A 266 16.53 -20.92 -7.54
CA ASN A 266 16.50 -21.49 -8.88
C ASN A 266 16.32 -20.39 -9.96
N VAL A 267 17.40 -19.60 -10.16
CA VAL A 267 17.41 -18.42 -11.04
C VAL A 267 16.78 -18.70 -12.41
N ARG A 268 17.11 -19.82 -13.07
CA ARG A 268 16.55 -20.15 -14.40
C ARG A 268 15.03 -20.38 -14.37
N ALA A 269 14.50 -20.99 -13.32
CA ALA A 269 13.07 -21.18 -13.18
C ALA A 269 12.37 -19.84 -12.85
N TYR A 270 13.02 -18.99 -12.06
CA TYR A 270 12.53 -17.66 -11.71
C TYR A 270 12.49 -16.73 -12.94
N GLU A 271 13.53 -16.74 -13.79
CA GLU A 271 13.55 -16.00 -15.07
C GLU A 271 12.35 -16.37 -15.94
N ARG A 272 12.09 -17.68 -16.13
CA ARG A 272 10.92 -18.13 -16.88
C ARG A 272 9.61 -17.64 -16.28
N ALA A 273 9.44 -17.76 -14.96
CA ALA A 273 8.21 -17.37 -14.28
C ALA A 273 7.98 -15.84 -14.35
N ARG A 274 9.04 -15.05 -14.13
CA ARG A 274 9.03 -13.59 -14.25
C ARG A 274 8.64 -13.13 -15.66
N GLU A 275 9.23 -13.74 -16.71
CA GLU A 275 8.90 -13.41 -18.09
C GLU A 275 7.44 -13.72 -18.42
N LEU A 276 6.92 -14.87 -18.02
CA LEU A 276 5.53 -15.23 -18.25
C LEU A 276 4.57 -14.27 -17.51
N ALA A 277 4.91 -13.85 -16.29
CA ALA A 277 4.12 -12.89 -15.53
C ALA A 277 4.08 -11.52 -16.24
N ARG A 278 5.24 -11.00 -16.65
CA ARG A 278 5.32 -9.75 -17.40
C ARG A 278 4.54 -9.83 -18.70
N ASP A 279 4.77 -10.86 -19.50
CA ASP A 279 4.13 -11.02 -20.80
C ASP A 279 2.61 -11.11 -20.68
N PHE A 280 2.10 -11.79 -19.62
CA PHE A 280 0.70 -11.84 -19.31
C PHE A 280 0.14 -10.44 -18.97
N LEU A 281 0.79 -9.70 -18.08
CA LEU A 281 0.35 -8.36 -17.68
C LEU A 281 0.29 -7.40 -18.88
N LEU A 282 1.27 -7.48 -19.79
CA LEU A 282 1.33 -6.66 -20.99
C LEU A 282 0.31 -7.08 -22.04
N GLU A 283 0.09 -8.40 -22.23
CA GLU A 283 -0.77 -8.92 -23.30
C GLU A 283 -2.26 -8.83 -22.95
N PHE A 284 -2.63 -9.05 -21.70
CA PHE A 284 -4.04 -9.13 -21.32
C PHE A 284 -4.50 -7.90 -20.52
N PRO A 285 -4.15 -7.69 -19.24
CA PRO A 285 -4.68 -6.56 -18.49
C PRO A 285 -4.38 -5.21 -19.14
N LEU A 286 -3.12 -4.97 -19.55
CA LEU A 286 -2.72 -3.68 -20.11
C LEU A 286 -3.40 -3.37 -21.46
N LYS A 287 -3.51 -4.34 -22.35
CA LYS A 287 -4.11 -4.12 -23.69
C LYS A 287 -5.64 -4.06 -23.64
N THR A 288 -6.27 -4.82 -22.77
CA THR A 288 -7.73 -4.93 -22.73
C THR A 288 -8.37 -3.98 -21.72
N GLY A 289 -7.59 -3.45 -20.77
CA GLY A 289 -8.11 -2.73 -19.61
C GLY A 289 -8.83 -3.64 -18.60
N TYR A 290 -8.66 -4.96 -18.72
CA TYR A 290 -9.30 -5.92 -17.83
C TYR A 290 -8.37 -6.26 -16.66
N TRP A 291 -8.24 -5.28 -15.76
CA TRP A 291 -7.61 -5.45 -14.47
C TRP A 291 -8.66 -5.96 -13.49
N THR A 292 -8.56 -7.21 -13.10
CA THR A 292 -9.47 -7.82 -12.14
C THR A 292 -8.70 -8.74 -11.20
N ASP A 293 -9.21 -8.84 -10.01
CA ASP A 293 -8.91 -9.88 -9.04
C ASP A 293 -10.23 -10.38 -8.47
N GLY A 294 -10.23 -11.45 -7.72
CA GLY A 294 -11.40 -11.82 -6.92
C GLY A 294 -11.48 -10.90 -5.69
N HIS A 295 -12.65 -10.76 -5.09
CA HIS A 295 -12.76 -10.14 -3.78
C HIS A 295 -12.00 -10.95 -2.74
N THR A 296 -11.17 -10.26 -1.95
CA THR A 296 -10.48 -10.86 -0.81
C THR A 296 -11.45 -11.37 0.24
N ASP A 297 -12.59 -10.69 0.40
CA ASP A 297 -13.49 -10.87 1.55
C ASP A 297 -14.76 -11.65 1.23
N THR A 298 -15.00 -11.96 -0.03
CA THR A 298 -16.25 -12.61 -0.44
C THR A 298 -16.00 -13.82 -1.33
N ALA A 299 -16.90 -14.79 -1.26
CA ALA A 299 -16.95 -15.94 -2.19
C ALA A 299 -17.39 -15.58 -3.62
N ILE A 300 -17.42 -14.30 -3.98
CA ILE A 300 -17.82 -13.85 -5.30
C ILE A 300 -16.70 -14.14 -6.28
N ASN A 301 -16.73 -15.31 -6.88
CA ASN A 301 -15.98 -15.66 -8.07
C ASN A 301 -16.54 -14.88 -9.28
N SER A 302 -16.43 -13.57 -9.30
CA SER A 302 -16.84 -12.81 -10.45
C SER A 302 -15.65 -12.17 -11.12
N ASN A 303 -15.21 -12.74 -12.22
CA ASN A 303 -14.33 -12.08 -13.18
C ASN A 303 -15.06 -10.94 -13.94
N THR A 304 -16.08 -10.34 -13.34
CA THR A 304 -16.97 -9.39 -14.02
C THR A 304 -16.73 -7.95 -13.64
N TYR A 305 -15.94 -7.68 -12.62
CA TYR A 305 -15.61 -6.32 -12.20
C TYR A 305 -14.11 -6.03 -12.34
N LYS A 306 -13.78 -4.74 -12.37
CA LYS A 306 -12.40 -4.24 -12.46
C LYS A 306 -11.89 -3.93 -11.06
N SER A 307 -10.61 -4.21 -10.84
CA SER A 307 -9.89 -3.85 -9.62
C SER A 307 -8.86 -2.76 -9.91
N ASN A 308 -8.99 -1.65 -9.20
CA ASN A 308 -8.01 -0.59 -9.27
C ASN A 308 -6.70 -0.96 -8.53
N LEU A 309 -6.79 -1.80 -7.50
CA LEU A 309 -5.61 -2.26 -6.74
C LEU A 309 -4.60 -2.96 -7.65
N SER A 310 -5.05 -3.93 -8.47
CA SER A 310 -4.21 -4.63 -9.43
C SER A 310 -3.53 -3.69 -10.43
N ALA A 311 -4.29 -2.73 -10.99
CA ALA A 311 -3.76 -1.74 -11.91
C ALA A 311 -2.82 -0.74 -11.23
N SER A 312 -3.09 -0.38 -9.98
CA SER A 312 -2.27 0.53 -9.19
C SER A 312 -0.93 -0.11 -8.80
N ASN A 313 -0.92 -1.39 -8.39
CA ASN A 313 0.31 -2.13 -8.15
C ASN A 313 1.21 -2.17 -9.39
N PHE A 314 0.62 -2.34 -10.57
CA PHE A 314 1.37 -2.27 -11.83
C PHE A 314 1.92 -0.87 -12.10
N LYS A 315 1.10 0.20 -11.97
CA LYS A 315 1.52 1.60 -12.21
C LYS A 315 2.64 2.04 -11.25
N LEU A 316 2.49 1.77 -9.96
CA LEU A 316 3.50 2.12 -8.96
C LEU A 316 4.77 1.27 -9.13
N GLY A 317 4.60 -0.02 -9.45
CA GLY A 317 5.73 -0.92 -9.71
C GLY A 317 6.61 -0.48 -10.87
N ILE A 318 6.04 0.06 -11.94
CA ILE A 318 6.79 0.53 -13.11
C ILE A 318 7.78 1.65 -12.77
N PHE A 319 7.48 2.53 -11.81
CA PHE A 319 8.40 3.61 -11.46
C PHE A 319 9.72 3.09 -10.88
N ASP A 320 9.68 1.95 -10.19
CA ASP A 320 10.87 1.32 -9.61
C ASP A 320 11.44 0.20 -10.49
N TYR A 321 10.58 -0.41 -11.34
CA TYR A 321 10.90 -1.51 -12.27
C TYR A 321 10.42 -1.18 -13.69
N PRO A 322 11.05 -0.21 -14.38
CA PRO A 322 10.60 0.22 -15.71
C PRO A 322 10.69 -0.88 -16.79
N GLU A 323 11.44 -1.95 -16.55
CA GLU A 323 11.50 -3.14 -17.39
C GLU A 323 10.20 -3.96 -17.39
N LEU A 324 9.30 -3.71 -16.44
CA LEU A 324 7.97 -4.34 -16.38
C LEU A 324 7.13 -3.96 -17.61
N ASP A 325 7.22 -2.70 -18.08
CA ASP A 325 6.64 -2.25 -19.34
C ASP A 325 7.62 -1.38 -20.14
N PRO A 326 8.24 -1.89 -21.21
CA PRO A 326 9.16 -1.11 -22.04
C PRO A 326 8.54 0.17 -22.65
N ASN A 327 7.21 0.25 -22.73
CA ASN A 327 6.47 1.39 -23.27
C ASN A 327 5.79 2.23 -22.17
N TRP A 328 6.19 2.07 -20.91
CA TRP A 328 5.51 2.64 -19.76
C TRP A 328 5.24 4.14 -19.84
N LYS A 329 6.16 4.93 -20.42
CA LYS A 329 5.97 6.38 -20.58
C LYS A 329 4.80 6.73 -21.49
N THR A 330 4.50 5.88 -22.47
CA THR A 330 3.33 6.02 -23.35
C THR A 330 2.06 5.48 -22.72
N ASN A 331 2.18 4.46 -21.87
CA ASN A 331 1.05 3.77 -21.25
C ASN A 331 0.59 4.41 -19.95
N MET A 332 1.50 5.01 -19.16
CA MET A 332 1.18 5.58 -17.84
C MET A 332 0.02 6.60 -17.88
N PRO A 333 0.00 7.63 -18.76
CA PRO A 333 -1.12 8.56 -18.78
C PRO A 333 -2.45 7.88 -19.17
N LYS A 334 -2.41 6.81 -19.97
CA LYS A 334 -3.60 6.03 -20.32
C LYS A 334 -4.10 5.20 -19.12
N LEU A 335 -3.19 4.65 -18.33
CA LEU A 335 -3.51 3.89 -17.11
C LEU A 335 -4.08 4.80 -16.02
N ILE A 336 -3.51 5.98 -15.82
CA ILE A 336 -4.07 6.98 -14.90
C ILE A 336 -5.47 7.38 -15.35
N LYS A 337 -5.65 7.67 -16.66
CA LYS A 337 -6.96 7.97 -17.21
C LYS A 337 -7.94 6.81 -17.06
N TRP A 338 -7.50 5.56 -17.23
CA TRP A 338 -8.34 4.39 -17.00
C TRP A 338 -8.85 4.32 -15.55
N THR A 339 -7.99 4.64 -14.57
CA THR A 339 -8.42 4.79 -13.17
C THR A 339 -9.47 5.90 -13.02
N GLU A 340 -9.26 7.05 -13.62
CA GLU A 340 -10.19 8.16 -13.56
C GLU A 340 -11.55 7.82 -14.18
N ASP A 341 -11.54 7.09 -15.29
CA ASP A 341 -12.77 6.74 -16.03
C ASP A 341 -13.62 5.68 -15.30
N ASN A 342 -12.99 4.82 -14.49
CA ASN A 342 -13.67 3.68 -13.88
C ASN A 342 -13.89 3.80 -12.37
N PHE A 343 -13.06 4.55 -11.63
CA PHE A 343 -13.03 4.51 -10.16
C PHE A 343 -13.14 5.87 -9.48
N VAL A 344 -13.02 6.98 -10.20
CA VAL A 344 -13.30 8.30 -9.61
C VAL A 344 -14.79 8.43 -9.39
N HIS A 345 -15.15 8.76 -8.16
CA HIS A 345 -16.53 8.99 -7.77
C HIS A 345 -17.11 10.17 -8.54
N LYS A 346 -18.07 9.89 -9.40
CA LYS A 346 -18.76 10.88 -10.23
C LYS A 346 -20.01 11.46 -9.55
N SER A 347 -20.32 10.96 -8.35
CA SER A 347 -21.43 11.44 -7.55
C SER A 347 -20.91 12.02 -6.25
N ALA A 348 -21.27 13.24 -6.01
CA ALA A 348 -21.14 13.89 -4.72
C ALA A 348 -21.99 13.22 -3.64
N ILE A 349 -23.01 12.48 -4.05
CA ILE A 349 -23.95 11.80 -3.19
C ILE A 349 -23.28 10.52 -2.71
N MET A 350 -23.11 10.40 -1.42
CA MET A 350 -22.88 9.11 -0.79
C MET A 350 -24.21 8.37 -0.80
N ASN A 351 -24.29 7.26 -1.50
CA ASN A 351 -25.39 6.34 -1.29
C ASN A 351 -25.20 5.69 0.09
N ALA A 352 -26.27 5.67 0.88
CA ALA A 352 -26.27 4.96 2.17
C ALA A 352 -25.89 3.47 2.02
N GLU A 353 -26.06 2.92 0.81
CA GLU A 353 -25.65 1.58 0.44
C GLU A 353 -24.13 1.41 0.30
N ASP A 354 -23.38 2.50 0.05
CA ASP A 354 -21.94 2.46 -0.17
C ASP A 354 -21.15 2.11 1.10
N TYR A 355 -21.75 2.28 2.30
CA TYR A 355 -21.01 2.17 3.56
C TYR A 355 -21.70 1.48 4.72
N GLY A 356 -22.94 1.11 4.63
CA GLY A 356 -23.69 0.71 5.83
C GLY A 356 -23.81 1.83 6.87
N ILE A 357 -23.43 3.05 6.53
CA ILE A 357 -23.55 4.24 7.36
C ILE A 357 -24.92 4.81 7.08
N GLY A 358 -25.77 4.89 8.09
CA GLY A 358 -27.15 5.31 7.98
C GLY A 358 -27.40 6.77 7.59
N LEU A 359 -26.62 7.33 6.66
CA LEU A 359 -26.93 8.59 6.02
C LEU A 359 -28.07 8.39 5.02
N THR A 360 -29.14 9.09 5.21
CA THR A 360 -30.20 9.17 4.21
C THR A 360 -29.70 9.96 3.00
N LEU A 361 -30.29 9.67 1.84
CA LEU A 361 -30.02 10.43 0.60
C LEU A 361 -30.23 11.95 0.81
N GLU A 362 -31.10 12.34 1.73
CA GLU A 362 -31.44 13.70 2.07
C GLU A 362 -30.33 14.39 2.87
N GLU A 363 -29.69 13.67 3.78
CA GLU A 363 -28.54 14.17 4.56
C GLU A 363 -27.29 14.30 3.68
N ALA A 364 -27.08 13.39 2.73
CA ALA A 364 -26.02 13.46 1.75
C ALA A 364 -26.22 14.59 0.72
N ASN A 365 -27.45 14.92 0.35
CA ASN A 365 -27.78 15.99 -0.60
C ASN A 365 -27.48 17.41 -0.06
N GLY A 366 -27.26 17.58 1.22
CA GLY A 366 -26.85 18.85 1.83
C GLY A 366 -25.39 19.22 1.61
N ILE A 367 -24.57 18.32 1.08
CA ILE A 367 -23.14 18.55 0.85
C ILE A 367 -22.95 19.11 -0.57
N PRO A 368 -22.48 20.36 -0.75
CA PRO A 368 -22.23 20.93 -2.07
C PRO A 368 -20.95 20.33 -2.64
N LEU A 369 -21.10 19.26 -3.40
CA LEU A 369 -20.00 18.56 -4.04
C LEU A 369 -20.03 18.79 -5.55
N GLU A 370 -18.86 18.96 -6.16
CA GLU A 370 -18.74 18.98 -7.61
C GLU A 370 -19.20 17.62 -8.18
N PRO A 371 -19.84 17.59 -9.36
CA PRO A 371 -20.44 16.37 -9.91
C PRO A 371 -19.48 15.19 -10.11
N SER A 372 -18.18 15.47 -10.25
CA SER A 372 -17.15 14.46 -10.51
C SER A 372 -16.00 14.47 -9.51
N THR A 373 -15.98 15.44 -8.59
CA THR A 373 -14.88 15.61 -7.63
C THR A 373 -15.43 16.12 -6.30
N ILE A 374 -14.66 15.93 -5.23
CA ILE A 374 -14.97 16.49 -3.91
C ILE A 374 -14.07 17.71 -3.71
N TRP A 375 -14.62 18.90 -3.89
CA TRP A 375 -13.88 20.18 -3.87
C TRP A 375 -12.58 20.12 -4.67
N GLY A 376 -12.69 19.67 -5.94
CA GLY A 376 -11.54 19.52 -6.85
C GLY A 376 -10.71 18.24 -6.67
N ALA A 377 -10.95 17.45 -5.62
CA ALA A 377 -10.25 16.19 -5.40
C ALA A 377 -10.92 15.03 -6.15
N ASN A 378 -10.15 14.27 -6.91
CA ASN A 378 -10.53 12.96 -7.40
C ASN A 378 -10.43 11.96 -6.26
N ILE A 379 -11.55 11.41 -5.85
CA ILE A 379 -11.63 10.36 -4.84
C ILE A 379 -11.82 9.04 -5.54
N VAL A 380 -10.99 8.07 -5.19
CA VAL A 380 -10.85 6.83 -5.96
C VAL A 380 -11.26 5.64 -5.12
N GLY A 381 -12.07 4.76 -5.69
CA GLY A 381 -12.44 3.46 -5.13
C GLY A 381 -11.54 2.34 -5.61
N GLU A 382 -11.70 1.16 -5.03
CA GLU A 382 -10.94 -0.04 -5.38
C GLU A 382 -11.58 -0.83 -6.51
N GLN A 383 -12.91 -0.96 -6.50
CA GLN A 383 -13.68 -1.82 -7.41
C GLN A 383 -14.75 -1.01 -8.15
N ASP A 384 -15.08 -1.40 -9.39
CA ASP A 384 -16.07 -0.69 -10.21
C ASP A 384 -17.52 -1.05 -9.88
N ILE A 385 -17.75 -2.03 -9.01
CA ILE A 385 -19.08 -2.44 -8.52
C ILE A 385 -19.36 -2.02 -7.08
N TYR A 386 -18.33 -1.58 -6.37
CA TYR A 386 -18.40 -1.17 -4.98
C TYR A 386 -17.59 0.12 -4.81
N PHE A 387 -18.25 1.20 -4.41
CA PHE A 387 -17.70 2.55 -4.49
C PHE A 387 -17.45 3.23 -3.14
N PRO A 388 -16.68 2.65 -2.22
CA PRO A 388 -16.23 3.40 -1.08
C PRO A 388 -15.25 4.51 -1.50
N LYS A 389 -15.36 5.67 -0.87
CA LYS A 389 -14.44 6.82 -1.07
C LYS A 389 -13.21 6.61 -0.21
N MET A 390 -12.28 5.84 -0.72
CA MET A 390 -11.24 5.19 0.06
C MET A 390 -10.01 6.05 0.30
N ASP A 391 -9.55 6.06 1.53
CA ASP A 391 -8.29 6.64 1.96
C ASP A 391 -7.10 6.13 1.11
N TYR A 392 -6.77 4.84 1.25
CA TYR A 392 -5.55 4.28 0.68
C TYR A 392 -5.56 4.25 -0.86
N MET A 393 -6.71 4.01 -1.50
CA MET A 393 -6.81 4.02 -2.96
C MET A 393 -6.67 5.43 -3.53
N THR A 394 -7.21 6.44 -2.84
CA THR A 394 -7.01 7.85 -3.19
C THR A 394 -5.55 8.27 -3.00
N ALA A 395 -4.90 7.80 -1.92
CA ALA A 395 -3.47 8.03 -1.70
C ALA A 395 -2.60 7.40 -2.82
N ARG A 396 -2.93 6.19 -3.27
CA ARG A 396 -2.25 5.51 -4.40
C ARG A 396 -2.38 6.32 -5.69
N TYR A 397 -3.58 6.76 -6.03
CA TYR A 397 -3.81 7.61 -7.20
C TYR A 397 -3.01 8.92 -7.12
N ALA A 398 -2.94 9.55 -5.94
CA ALA A 398 -2.13 10.73 -5.73
C ALA A 398 -0.63 10.46 -5.94
N ALA A 399 -0.11 9.35 -5.42
CA ALA A 399 1.27 8.93 -5.62
C ALA A 399 1.59 8.67 -7.09
N GLU A 400 0.71 7.99 -7.82
CA GLU A 400 0.83 7.77 -9.27
C GLU A 400 0.92 9.09 -10.04
N CYS A 401 0.04 10.04 -9.73
CA CYS A 401 0.04 11.36 -10.34
C CYS A 401 1.32 12.15 -10.00
N ALA A 402 1.77 12.14 -8.74
CA ALA A 402 2.97 12.85 -8.31
C ALA A 402 4.25 12.28 -8.97
N ARG A 403 4.38 10.94 -9.01
CA ARG A 403 5.49 10.27 -9.70
C ARG A 403 5.46 10.55 -11.22
N TRP A 404 4.28 10.55 -11.82
CA TRP A 404 4.13 10.88 -13.24
C TRP A 404 4.40 12.35 -13.55
N TYR A 405 4.01 13.27 -12.68
CA TYR A 405 4.38 14.69 -12.78
C TYR A 405 5.90 14.86 -12.88
N ALA A 406 6.67 14.18 -12.01
CA ALA A 406 8.13 14.26 -12.03
C ALA A 406 8.76 13.80 -13.37
N VAL A 407 8.07 12.93 -14.12
CA VAL A 407 8.50 12.42 -15.43
C VAL A 407 8.03 13.30 -16.58
N SER A 408 6.77 13.74 -16.54
CA SER A 408 6.09 14.44 -17.64
C SER A 408 6.27 15.95 -17.60
N GLY A 409 6.40 16.53 -16.40
CA GLY A 409 6.37 17.97 -16.17
C GLY A 409 4.99 18.62 -16.34
N ASP A 410 3.93 17.79 -16.47
CA ASP A 410 2.56 18.29 -16.65
C ASP A 410 1.93 18.65 -15.29
N GLU A 411 1.78 19.97 -15.04
CA GLU A 411 1.25 20.52 -13.79
C GLU A 411 -0.15 20.02 -13.42
N SER A 412 -0.93 19.55 -14.40
CA SER A 412 -2.25 19.00 -14.12
C SER A 412 -2.19 17.76 -13.22
N TYR A 413 -1.15 16.93 -13.34
CA TYR A 413 -0.94 15.77 -12.46
C TYR A 413 -0.50 16.16 -11.06
N LYS A 414 0.27 17.25 -10.93
CA LYS A 414 0.63 17.80 -9.61
C LYS A 414 -0.61 18.29 -8.86
N GLU A 415 -1.50 19.01 -9.54
CA GLU A 415 -2.76 19.47 -8.97
C GLU A 415 -3.66 18.30 -8.57
N LYS A 416 -3.83 17.28 -9.44
CA LYS A 416 -4.58 16.06 -9.13
C LYS A 416 -4.02 15.36 -7.88
N ALA A 417 -2.71 15.19 -7.80
CA ALA A 417 -2.04 14.59 -6.66
C ALA A 417 -2.25 15.39 -5.38
N PHE A 418 -2.13 16.72 -5.45
CA PHE A 418 -2.30 17.61 -4.31
C PHE A 418 -3.70 17.52 -3.72
N ARG A 419 -4.75 17.63 -4.54
CA ARG A 419 -6.13 17.56 -4.06
C ARG A 419 -6.49 16.19 -3.50
N ALA A 420 -6.01 15.13 -4.13
CA ALA A 420 -6.23 13.77 -3.65
C ALA A 420 -5.53 13.52 -2.30
N LEU A 421 -4.27 13.92 -2.12
CA LEU A 421 -3.59 13.82 -0.82
C LEU A 421 -4.25 14.70 0.27
N ASN A 422 -4.74 15.90 -0.10
CA ASN A 422 -5.46 16.73 0.84
C ASN A 422 -6.72 16.01 1.37
N PHE A 423 -7.46 15.31 0.51
CA PHE A 423 -8.58 14.48 0.96
C PHE A 423 -8.13 13.39 1.94
N VAL A 424 -7.04 12.69 1.65
CA VAL A 424 -6.51 11.62 2.51
C VAL A 424 -6.18 12.14 3.92
N THR A 425 -5.76 13.40 4.07
CA THR A 425 -5.49 13.96 5.40
C THR A 425 -6.74 14.00 6.30
N TYR A 426 -7.94 14.02 5.74
CA TYR A 426 -9.20 13.98 6.50
C TYR A 426 -9.64 12.56 6.90
N CYS A 427 -8.95 11.52 6.44
CA CYS A 427 -9.29 10.13 6.72
C CYS A 427 -8.68 9.63 8.05
N ASN A 428 -8.62 10.47 9.06
CA ASN A 428 -8.22 10.15 10.42
C ASN A 428 -8.76 11.19 11.39
N ASP A 429 -8.80 10.84 12.67
CA ASP A 429 -9.00 11.79 13.77
C ASP A 429 -7.68 12.40 14.27
N ASP A 430 -7.75 13.28 15.27
CA ASP A 430 -6.58 13.88 15.92
C ASP A 430 -5.67 12.86 16.62
N SER A 431 -6.17 11.65 16.89
CA SER A 431 -5.37 10.56 17.49
C SER A 431 -4.53 9.81 16.48
N GLY A 432 -4.79 9.96 15.19
CA GLY A 432 -4.20 9.18 14.10
C GLY A 432 -4.95 7.88 13.81
N MET A 433 -6.09 7.63 14.45
CA MET A 433 -6.98 6.53 14.12
C MET A 433 -7.50 6.72 12.69
N ALA A 434 -7.30 5.71 11.86
CA ALA A 434 -7.62 5.78 10.44
C ALA A 434 -9.09 5.50 10.17
N PHE A 435 -9.62 6.22 9.16
CA PHE A 435 -10.93 5.96 8.57
C PHE A 435 -10.77 5.67 7.08
N GLU A 436 -11.54 4.77 6.57
CA GLU A 436 -11.57 4.55 5.13
C GLU A 436 -12.04 5.80 4.38
N SER A 437 -12.91 6.56 5.01
CA SER A 437 -13.50 7.76 4.44
C SER A 437 -13.79 8.80 5.54
N PRO A 438 -13.57 10.10 5.29
CA PRO A 438 -13.89 11.15 6.24
C PRO A 438 -15.40 11.35 6.43
N PHE A 439 -16.22 10.61 5.71
CA PHE A 439 -17.66 10.54 5.85
C PHE A 439 -18.12 9.47 6.85
N SER A 440 -17.20 8.67 7.39
CA SER A 440 -17.47 7.66 8.39
C SER A 440 -16.62 7.91 9.62
N ASN A 441 -17.21 7.99 10.79
CA ASN A 441 -16.48 8.02 12.05
C ASN A 441 -16.34 6.61 12.57
N GLY A 442 -15.48 5.91 11.95
CA GLY A 442 -14.94 4.79 12.59
C GLY A 442 -15.56 3.44 12.38
N VAL A 443 -16.18 3.03 11.29
CA VAL A 443 -16.40 1.58 11.11
C VAL A 443 -16.50 1.16 9.65
N SER A 444 -15.39 0.84 9.03
CA SER A 444 -15.34 0.10 7.79
C SER A 444 -14.41 -1.10 7.94
N PRO A 445 -14.68 -2.23 7.29
CA PRO A 445 -13.87 -3.44 7.44
C PRO A 445 -12.46 -3.38 6.82
N TRP A 446 -12.13 -2.39 6.00
CA TRP A 446 -10.86 -2.34 5.24
C TRP A 446 -9.77 -1.47 5.87
N TRP A 447 -9.81 -1.15 7.12
CA TRP A 447 -8.98 -0.14 7.76
C TRP A 447 -7.56 -0.51 8.08
N GLY A 448 -7.29 -1.81 8.19
CA GLY A 448 -5.92 -2.29 8.28
C GLY A 448 -5.05 -1.75 7.14
N ASP A 449 -5.61 -1.58 5.94
CA ASP A 449 -4.94 -1.07 4.76
C ASP A 449 -4.57 0.40 4.90
N CYS A 450 -5.44 1.20 5.50
CA CYS A 450 -5.21 2.63 5.72
C CYS A 450 -3.98 2.92 6.58
N TYR A 451 -3.65 2.06 7.54
CA TYR A 451 -2.50 2.27 8.42
C TYR A 451 -1.15 2.03 7.75
N GLY A 452 -1.06 1.07 6.86
CA GLY A 452 0.16 0.77 6.10
C GLY A 452 0.22 1.49 4.77
N GLU A 453 -0.80 1.36 3.96
CA GLU A 453 -0.77 1.77 2.57
C GLU A 453 -0.87 3.28 2.36
N ALA A 454 -1.77 3.97 3.06
CA ALA A 454 -1.90 5.40 2.87
C ALA A 454 -0.62 6.18 3.23
N PRO A 455 0.04 6.00 4.38
CA PRO A 455 1.31 6.65 4.67
C PRO A 455 2.40 6.34 3.65
N ARG A 456 2.50 5.10 3.19
CA ARG A 456 3.47 4.70 2.17
C ARG A 456 3.36 5.54 0.90
N MET A 457 2.15 5.94 0.51
CA MET A 457 1.89 6.71 -0.70
C MET A 457 2.36 8.18 -0.59
N PHE A 458 2.38 8.76 0.61
CA PHE A 458 2.95 10.09 0.81
C PHE A 458 4.45 10.14 0.48
N TYR A 459 5.22 9.10 0.85
CA TYR A 459 6.64 9.03 0.49
C TYR A 459 6.83 8.88 -1.02
N GLN A 460 5.98 8.12 -1.69
CA GLN A 460 5.97 8.03 -3.16
C GLN A 460 5.69 9.40 -3.78
N ALA A 461 4.73 10.15 -3.23
CA ALA A 461 4.42 11.49 -3.70
C ALA A 461 5.59 12.47 -3.45
N PHE A 462 6.26 12.40 -2.31
CA PHE A 462 7.45 13.20 -2.00
C PHE A 462 8.61 12.91 -2.97
N ALA A 463 8.77 11.67 -3.43
CA ALA A 463 9.75 11.35 -4.48
C ALA A 463 9.49 12.13 -5.77
N GLY A 464 8.21 12.34 -6.11
CA GLY A 464 7.80 13.14 -7.26
C GLY A 464 7.86 14.65 -7.01
N ILE A 465 7.48 15.07 -5.81
CA ILE A 465 7.32 16.50 -5.45
C ILE A 465 7.94 16.74 -4.06
N PRO A 466 9.26 16.87 -3.99
CA PRO A 466 9.99 17.01 -2.72
C PRO A 466 9.63 18.29 -1.95
N GLU A 467 8.98 19.27 -2.58
CA GLU A 467 8.48 20.48 -1.96
C GLU A 467 7.38 20.22 -0.91
N TRP A 468 6.71 19.06 -0.97
CA TRP A 468 5.64 18.71 -0.04
C TRP A 468 6.12 18.13 1.30
N ALA A 469 7.38 17.73 1.38
CA ALA A 469 8.02 17.42 2.66
C ALA A 469 8.35 18.71 3.44
N PRO A 470 8.57 18.64 4.77
CA PRO A 470 8.85 19.80 5.61
C PRO A 470 10.04 20.64 5.14
N ALA A 471 9.87 21.96 5.18
CA ALA A 471 10.94 22.90 4.92
C ALA A 471 11.86 23.03 6.13
N GLY A 472 13.17 23.10 5.88
CA GLY A 472 14.16 23.28 6.95
C GLY A 472 14.52 21.97 7.67
N GLU A 473 14.17 20.82 7.10
CA GLU A 473 14.48 19.51 7.65
C GLU A 473 15.16 18.60 6.62
N ASN A 474 16.02 17.69 7.09
CA ASN A 474 16.70 16.71 6.25
C ASN A 474 15.95 15.40 6.26
N HIS A 475 15.55 14.91 5.09
CA HIS A 475 14.82 13.64 4.97
C HIS A 475 15.27 12.83 3.77
N ILE A 476 15.34 11.52 3.91
CA ILE A 476 15.22 10.57 2.81
C ILE A 476 13.73 10.43 2.53
N LEU A 477 13.27 11.01 1.44
CA LEU A 477 11.84 11.06 1.09
C LEU A 477 11.31 9.72 0.60
N TYR A 478 12.15 9.03 -0.18
CA TYR A 478 11.86 7.71 -0.73
C TYR A 478 13.15 7.00 -1.13
N SER A 479 13.15 5.69 -1.06
CA SER A 479 14.21 4.85 -1.63
C SER A 479 13.61 3.61 -2.29
N GLU A 480 14.08 3.28 -3.49
CA GLU A 480 13.76 2.02 -4.16
C GLU A 480 14.34 0.81 -3.39
N GLY A 481 15.32 1.07 -2.54
CA GLY A 481 16.03 0.07 -1.74
C GLY A 481 15.61 0.00 -0.28
N ILE A 482 16.31 -0.86 0.45
CA ILE A 482 16.24 -0.93 1.90
C ILE A 482 17.38 -0.09 2.48
N ILE A 483 17.00 0.84 3.35
CA ILE A 483 17.89 1.76 4.03
C ILE A 483 18.04 1.33 5.50
N THR A 484 19.26 1.37 5.99
CA THR A 484 19.61 1.14 7.41
C THR A 484 20.64 2.15 7.88
N ASP A 485 20.94 2.20 9.17
CA ASP A 485 21.95 3.08 9.77
C ASP A 485 21.77 4.56 9.39
N VAL A 486 20.51 5.03 9.42
CA VAL A 486 20.19 6.41 9.08
C VAL A 486 20.65 7.35 10.17
N LEU A 487 21.36 8.40 9.77
CA LEU A 487 21.84 9.45 10.66
C LEU A 487 21.68 10.82 9.99
N TYR A 488 20.99 11.72 10.67
CA TYR A 488 20.76 13.09 10.28
C TYR A 488 21.51 14.06 11.21
N ASP A 489 22.44 14.85 10.64
CA ASP A 489 23.11 15.96 11.29
C ASP A 489 22.84 17.25 10.50
N ASN A 490 23.16 18.42 11.06
CA ASN A 490 22.86 19.73 10.43
C ASN A 490 23.40 19.86 8.99
N ASN A 491 24.64 19.42 8.74
CA ASN A 491 25.29 19.50 7.43
C ASN A 491 25.75 18.13 6.92
N ARG A 492 25.13 17.05 7.43
CA ARG A 492 25.50 15.69 7.03
C ARG A 492 24.31 14.75 7.13
N VAL A 493 24.14 13.94 6.08
CA VAL A 493 23.23 12.79 6.08
C VAL A 493 24.04 11.55 5.75
N GLN A 494 23.81 10.47 6.49
CA GLN A 494 24.48 9.21 6.27
C GLN A 494 23.48 8.06 6.39
N TYR A 495 23.62 7.04 5.54
CA TYR A 495 22.84 5.80 5.61
C TYR A 495 23.55 4.65 4.91
N LEU A 496 23.08 3.43 5.16
CA LEU A 496 23.52 2.22 4.47
C LEU A 496 22.37 1.71 3.57
N ALA A 497 22.63 1.57 2.28
CA ALA A 497 21.74 0.89 1.35
C ALA A 497 22.13 -0.59 1.22
N THR A 498 21.18 -1.50 1.41
CA THR A 498 21.47 -2.95 1.49
C THR A 498 21.13 -3.72 0.23
N ASN A 499 20.40 -3.15 -0.71
CA ASN A 499 20.11 -3.74 -2.02
C ASN A 499 21.13 -3.35 -3.09
N SER A 500 21.11 -4.06 -4.22
CA SER A 500 22.14 -3.97 -5.26
C SER A 500 22.23 -2.61 -5.95
N ALA A 501 21.14 -2.02 -6.39
CA ALA A 501 21.09 -0.70 -7.04
C ALA A 501 19.74 -0.03 -6.76
N GLY A 502 19.61 1.26 -7.10
CA GLY A 502 18.36 1.98 -6.95
C GLY A 502 18.56 3.49 -6.87
N ILE A 503 17.46 4.21 -6.80
CA ILE A 503 17.45 5.67 -6.65
C ILE A 503 16.94 6.02 -5.26
N ASP A 504 17.63 6.95 -4.61
CA ASP A 504 17.23 7.54 -3.33
C ASP A 504 16.88 9.00 -3.57
N TYR A 505 15.75 9.45 -3.03
CA TYR A 505 15.20 10.78 -3.17
C TYR A 505 15.27 11.49 -1.82
N LEU A 506 15.90 12.66 -1.77
CA LEU A 506 16.14 13.38 -0.52
C LEU A 506 15.71 14.85 -0.62
N ARG A 507 15.30 15.40 0.51
CA ARG A 507 15.28 16.84 0.77
C ARG A 507 16.36 17.17 1.81
N LEU A 508 17.18 18.20 1.53
CA LEU A 508 18.29 18.60 2.40
C LEU A 508 18.22 20.10 2.66
N THR A 509 18.53 20.51 3.88
CA THR A 509 18.61 21.92 4.31
C THR A 509 19.92 22.58 3.89
N PHE A 510 20.82 21.83 3.30
CA PHE A 510 22.15 22.30 2.87
C PHE A 510 22.46 21.86 1.45
N LYS A 511 23.29 22.63 0.77
CA LYS A 511 23.83 22.26 -0.53
C LYS A 511 24.94 21.23 -0.36
N PRO A 512 24.81 20.02 -0.91
CA PRO A 512 25.87 19.04 -0.86
C PRO A 512 27.13 19.53 -1.58
N VAL A 513 28.28 19.40 -0.93
CA VAL A 513 29.60 19.66 -1.54
C VAL A 513 30.30 18.37 -1.91
N LYS A 514 29.91 17.28 -1.24
CA LYS A 514 30.45 15.96 -1.48
C LYS A 514 29.40 14.89 -1.17
N ILE A 515 29.21 13.96 -2.10
CA ILE A 515 28.43 12.74 -1.90
C ILE A 515 29.33 11.55 -2.23
N THR A 516 29.36 10.56 -1.36
CA THR A 516 30.15 9.33 -1.57
C THR A 516 29.30 8.08 -1.41
N GLU A 517 29.59 7.07 -2.21
CA GLU A 517 29.14 5.69 -2.07
C GLU A 517 30.37 4.81 -1.77
N ASN A 518 30.41 4.14 -0.62
CA ASN A 518 31.56 3.34 -0.18
C ASN A 518 32.90 4.08 -0.30
N SER A 519 32.96 5.35 0.13
CA SER A 519 34.09 6.27 0.03
C SER A 519 34.42 6.74 -1.41
N THR A 520 33.76 6.21 -2.44
CA THR A 520 33.93 6.69 -3.82
C THR A 520 33.05 7.91 -4.05
N LYS A 521 33.62 9.01 -4.53
CA LYS A 521 32.89 10.24 -4.80
C LYS A 521 31.94 10.08 -5.99
N LEU A 522 30.66 10.33 -5.77
CA LEU A 522 29.65 10.39 -6.81
C LEU A 522 29.74 11.70 -7.61
N LYS A 523 29.37 11.65 -8.88
CA LYS A 523 29.38 12.80 -9.78
C LYS A 523 28.04 13.50 -9.83
N LEU A 524 28.03 14.81 -9.81
CA LEU A 524 26.86 15.61 -10.17
C LEU A 524 26.52 15.37 -11.65
N ARG A 525 25.23 15.12 -11.93
CA ARG A 525 24.69 14.77 -13.23
C ARG A 525 23.53 15.68 -13.62
N GLY A 526 23.28 15.81 -14.91
CA GLY A 526 22.04 16.46 -15.40
C GLY A 526 20.83 15.52 -15.38
N ASN A 527 21.09 14.21 -15.42
CA ASN A 527 20.08 13.14 -15.26
C ASN A 527 20.71 11.91 -14.59
N LEU A 528 19.89 10.90 -14.28
CA LEU A 528 20.31 9.66 -13.62
C LEU A 528 20.38 8.45 -14.55
N ASP A 529 20.76 8.63 -15.81
CA ASP A 529 21.01 7.49 -16.72
C ASP A 529 22.18 6.62 -16.20
N LYS A 530 23.12 7.24 -15.49
CA LYS A 530 24.27 6.59 -14.86
C LYS A 530 24.34 6.95 -13.38
N GLU A 531 25.15 6.18 -12.63
CA GLU A 531 25.43 6.43 -11.22
C GLU A 531 25.92 7.86 -10.98
N GLY A 532 25.47 8.44 -9.90
CA GLY A 532 25.75 9.84 -9.53
C GLY A 532 24.55 10.47 -8.83
N TYR A 533 24.48 11.78 -8.84
CA TYR A 533 23.37 12.49 -8.22
C TYR A 533 22.93 13.70 -9.03
N THR A 534 21.66 14.06 -8.92
CA THR A 534 21.11 15.33 -9.38
C THR A 534 20.89 16.26 -8.19
N LEU A 535 20.87 17.57 -8.46
CA LEU A 535 20.69 18.60 -7.44
C LEU A 535 19.79 19.70 -8.00
N ARG A 536 18.70 20.01 -7.27
CA ARG A 536 17.79 21.09 -7.60
C ARG A 536 17.52 21.94 -6.35
N SER A 537 17.65 23.26 -6.43
CA SER A 537 17.24 24.17 -5.35
C SER A 537 15.71 24.22 -5.25
N LEU A 538 15.19 24.23 -4.03
CA LEU A 538 13.76 24.37 -3.73
C LEU A 538 13.34 25.82 -3.46
N GLY A 539 14.25 26.78 -3.59
CA GLY A 539 13.96 28.22 -3.50
C GLY A 539 13.97 28.81 -2.08
N ASN A 540 13.87 27.97 -1.05
CA ASN A 540 13.82 28.36 0.37
C ASN A 540 15.13 28.08 1.15
N GLY A 541 16.20 27.76 0.45
CA GLY A 541 17.48 27.33 1.05
C GLY A 541 17.66 25.81 1.04
N ASP A 542 16.58 25.04 0.84
CA ASP A 542 16.62 23.59 0.74
C ASP A 542 16.93 23.11 -0.68
N TYR A 543 17.29 21.84 -0.77
CA TYR A 543 17.67 21.18 -2.00
C TYR A 543 17.00 19.80 -2.14
N ALA A 544 16.47 19.51 -3.32
CA ALA A 544 16.13 18.14 -3.72
C ALA A 544 17.39 17.48 -4.30
N VAL A 545 17.69 16.29 -3.79
CA VAL A 545 18.84 15.49 -4.21
C VAL A 545 18.36 14.09 -4.55
N ASN A 546 18.59 13.66 -5.79
CA ASN A 546 18.31 12.26 -6.18
C ASN A 546 19.64 11.57 -6.43
N ILE A 547 19.86 10.41 -5.80
CA ILE A 547 21.11 9.65 -5.87
C ILE A 547 20.83 8.32 -6.54
N LYS A 548 21.46 8.06 -7.70
CA LYS A 548 21.50 6.74 -8.30
C LYS A 548 22.74 6.00 -7.82
N ARG A 549 22.50 4.93 -7.07
CA ARG A 549 23.56 4.07 -6.51
C ARG A 549 24.00 3.01 -7.51
N SER A 550 25.25 2.58 -7.38
CA SER A 550 25.79 1.46 -8.15
C SER A 550 25.54 0.10 -7.50
N GLY A 551 25.29 0.07 -6.18
CA GLY A 551 25.14 -1.17 -5.44
C GLY A 551 24.86 -1.01 -3.96
N LYS A 552 25.18 -2.04 -3.20
CA LYS A 552 25.14 -2.02 -1.73
C LYS A 552 26.24 -1.12 -1.19
N GLY A 553 25.89 -0.24 -0.26
CA GLY A 553 26.93 0.60 0.30
C GLY A 553 26.47 1.73 1.19
N ARG A 554 27.44 2.28 1.87
CA ARG A 554 27.26 3.45 2.73
C ARG A 554 27.27 4.71 1.88
N ILE A 555 26.21 5.49 1.99
CA ILE A 555 26.09 6.81 1.40
C ILE A 555 26.40 7.84 2.48
N ILE A 556 27.27 8.80 2.15
CA ILE A 556 27.58 9.95 3.00
C ILE A 556 27.42 11.21 2.15
N ILE A 557 26.63 12.14 2.64
CA ILE A 557 26.33 13.43 2.04
C ILE A 557 26.84 14.50 3.00
N GLU A 558 27.75 15.35 2.52
CA GLU A 558 28.40 16.41 3.32
C GLU A 558 28.09 17.78 2.70
N GLY A 559 27.63 18.71 3.53
CA GLY A 559 27.50 20.14 3.24
C GLY A 559 28.71 20.98 3.71
N LEU A 560 28.64 22.30 3.53
CA LEU A 560 29.61 23.23 4.08
C LEU A 560 29.35 23.51 5.55
#